data_534385e63a39eaf33d57b8dd8ed7d0f1
#
_entry.id   534385e63a39eaf33d57b8dd8ed7d0f1
#
_cell.length_a   1.000
_cell.length_b   1.000
_cell.length_c   1.000
_cell.angle_alpha   90.00
_cell.angle_beta   90.00
_cell.angle_gamma   90.00
#
_symmetry.space_group_name_H-M   'P 1'
#
loop_
_entity.id
_entity.type
_entity.pdbx_description
1 polymer ?
#
loop_
_entity_poly.entity_id
_entity_poly.type
_entity_poly.pdbx_seq_one_letter_code
_entity_poly.pdbx_strand_id
1 'polypeptide(L)'
;MSIKRRVEQALRPLLGMELVNFGRAGNMGCFEIAERLWHKPSKDIERVGPLLVIHVQCPWRFIGRDMVIVGSRDMYLPAGNSLKVPPVFNWDVPGANRCDERMKQLLGDTDSHFVIEQIEADSTGAVRLSMSEGYRLEIFPDTSAETEHWRLLGPGAPRDHFVVSGGIIED
;
A
#
# COMPACT_ATOMS: atom_id res chain seq x y z
N MET A 1 8.08 18.86 16.02
CA MET A 1 8.10 18.57 14.55
C MET A 1 6.66 18.33 14.10
N SER A 2 6.24 18.84 12.92
CA SER A 2 4.88 18.63 12.44
C SER A 2 4.65 17.16 12.02
N ILE A 3 3.40 16.69 12.07
CA ILE A 3 2.99 15.34 11.62
C ILE A 3 3.55 15.06 10.21
N LYS A 4 3.31 15.98 9.27
CA LYS A 4 3.85 15.90 7.91
C LYS A 4 5.34 15.52 7.89
N ARG A 5 6.18 16.28 8.58
CA ARG A 5 7.64 16.02 8.58
C ARG A 5 8.01 14.70 9.23
N ARG A 6 7.31 14.31 10.30
CA ARG A 6 7.55 13.01 10.96
C ARG A 6 7.21 11.85 10.03
N VAL A 7 6.08 11.93 9.34
CA VAL A 7 5.65 10.93 8.36
C VAL A 7 6.64 10.84 7.20
N GLU A 8 7.00 11.98 6.57
CA GLU A 8 7.96 12.00 5.47
C GLU A 8 9.32 11.45 5.88
N GLN A 9 9.77 11.75 7.10
CA GLN A 9 11.03 11.22 7.64
C GLN A 9 10.96 9.71 7.87
N ALA A 10 9.86 9.20 8.43
CA ALA A 10 9.66 7.77 8.68
C ALA A 10 9.60 6.95 7.39
N LEU A 11 8.97 7.51 6.35
CA LEU A 11 8.82 6.84 5.06
C LEU A 11 10.06 7.01 4.13
N ARG A 12 10.99 7.89 4.48
CA ARG A 12 12.17 8.17 3.64
C ARG A 12 12.97 6.91 3.21
N PRO A 13 13.12 5.87 4.04
CA PRO A 13 13.78 4.63 3.63
C PRO A 13 13.13 3.93 2.42
N LEU A 14 11.87 4.21 2.12
CA LEU A 14 11.17 3.63 0.97
C LEU A 14 11.62 4.21 -0.39
N LEU A 15 12.29 5.36 -0.41
CA LEU A 15 12.75 5.98 -1.66
C LEU A 15 13.73 5.06 -2.40
N GLY A 16 13.44 4.78 -3.66
CA GLY A 16 14.19 3.87 -4.50
C GLY A 16 13.87 2.40 -4.31
N MET A 17 13.03 2.06 -3.32
CA MET A 17 12.50 0.69 -3.16
C MET A 17 11.28 0.47 -4.05
N GLU A 18 10.90 -0.78 -4.24
CA GLU A 18 9.81 -1.20 -5.13
C GLU A 18 8.68 -1.84 -4.33
N LEU A 19 7.42 -1.51 -4.67
CA LEU A 19 6.26 -2.26 -4.22
C LEU A 19 6.27 -3.63 -4.91
N VAL A 20 6.48 -4.70 -4.16
CA VAL A 20 6.71 -6.04 -4.69
C VAL A 20 5.56 -7.01 -4.44
N ASN A 21 4.72 -6.73 -3.45
CA ASN A 21 3.58 -7.59 -3.14
C ASN A 21 2.48 -6.82 -2.43
N PHE A 22 1.26 -7.34 -2.53
CA PHE A 22 0.09 -6.91 -1.77
C PHE A 22 -0.59 -8.12 -1.15
N GLY A 23 -0.93 -8.01 0.11
CA GLY A 23 -1.78 -8.94 0.82
C GLY A 23 -2.83 -8.18 1.63
N ARG A 24 -3.68 -8.91 2.33
CA ARG A 24 -4.61 -8.31 3.29
C ARG A 24 -4.89 -9.25 4.46
N ALA A 25 -5.29 -8.66 5.57
CA ALA A 25 -5.84 -9.36 6.73
C ALA A 25 -7.21 -8.73 7.04
N GLY A 26 -8.29 -9.43 6.70
CA GLY A 26 -9.61 -8.83 6.66
C GLY A 26 -9.64 -7.65 5.68
N ASN A 27 -10.02 -6.47 6.15
CA ASN A 27 -10.05 -5.24 5.37
C ASN A 27 -8.78 -4.39 5.44
N MET A 28 -7.77 -4.82 6.17
CA MET A 28 -6.47 -4.17 6.24
C MET A 28 -5.63 -4.54 5.02
N GLY A 29 -5.21 -3.54 4.23
CA GLY A 29 -4.26 -3.72 3.13
C GLY A 29 -2.83 -3.81 3.64
N CYS A 30 -2.03 -4.73 3.09
CA CYS A 30 -0.62 -4.93 3.42
C CYS A 30 0.23 -4.75 2.16
N PHE A 31 0.97 -3.65 2.08
CA PHE A 31 1.84 -3.31 0.96
C PHE A 31 3.28 -3.66 1.32
N GLU A 32 3.86 -4.64 0.65
CA GLU A 32 5.23 -5.08 0.86
C GLU A 32 6.18 -4.37 -0.10
N ILE A 33 7.20 -3.73 0.46
CA ILE A 33 8.16 -2.89 -0.24
C ILE A 33 9.57 -3.41 0.04
N ALA A 34 10.34 -3.65 -1.01
CA ALA A 34 11.68 -4.22 -0.90
C ALA A 34 12.66 -3.59 -1.90
N GLU A 35 13.95 -3.69 -1.59
CA GLU A 35 14.99 -3.40 -2.58
C GLU A 35 14.96 -4.46 -3.69
N ARG A 36 15.06 -4.00 -4.93
CA ARG A 36 15.19 -4.88 -6.08
C ARG A 36 16.67 -5.13 -6.37
N LEU A 37 17.06 -6.40 -6.38
CA LEU A 37 18.37 -6.78 -6.95
C LEU A 37 18.27 -6.84 -8.48
N TRP A 38 18.98 -5.96 -9.13
CA TRP A 38 18.99 -5.76 -10.59
C TRP A 38 19.58 -6.91 -11.42
N HIS A 39 19.98 -8.05 -10.86
CA HIS A 39 20.83 -9.01 -11.54
C HIS A 39 20.43 -10.48 -11.39
N LYS A 40 19.18 -10.87 -11.64
CA LYS A 40 18.91 -12.26 -12.05
C LYS A 40 17.64 -12.37 -12.91
N PRO A 41 17.76 -12.84 -14.17
CA PRO A 41 16.62 -13.29 -14.96
C PRO A 41 16.25 -14.71 -14.50
N SER A 42 15.62 -14.88 -13.36
CA SER A 42 15.05 -16.14 -12.93
C SER A 42 13.77 -15.89 -12.16
N LYS A 43 12.81 -16.79 -12.32
CA LYS A 43 11.48 -16.76 -11.70
C LYS A 43 11.50 -16.80 -10.16
N ASP A 44 12.67 -16.97 -9.56
CA ASP A 44 12.91 -16.92 -8.14
C ASP A 44 13.61 -15.60 -7.82
N ILE A 45 12.83 -14.56 -7.57
CA ILE A 45 13.33 -13.31 -6.98
C ILE A 45 13.65 -13.65 -5.53
N GLU A 46 14.91 -14.04 -5.26
CA GLU A 46 15.41 -13.99 -3.90
C GLU A 46 15.36 -12.53 -3.45
N ARG A 47 14.43 -12.24 -2.56
CA ARG A 47 14.36 -10.95 -1.88
C ARG A 47 15.59 -10.82 -0.99
N VAL A 48 16.57 -10.08 -1.46
CA VAL A 48 17.76 -9.75 -0.67
C VAL A 48 17.70 -8.27 -0.36
N GLY A 49 17.22 -7.95 0.82
CA GLY A 49 17.09 -6.59 1.32
C GLY A 49 16.06 -6.49 2.42
N PRO A 50 16.05 -5.41 3.21
CA PRO A 50 15.05 -5.23 4.23
C PRO A 50 13.67 -5.13 3.58
N LEU A 51 12.74 -5.93 4.07
CA LEU A 51 11.33 -5.84 3.72
C LEU A 51 10.67 -4.81 4.64
N LEU A 52 10.15 -3.74 4.04
CA LEU A 52 9.29 -2.78 4.73
C LEU A 52 7.84 -3.03 4.33
N VAL A 53 6.93 -2.97 5.29
CA VAL A 53 5.51 -3.24 5.06
C VAL A 53 4.69 -2.06 5.56
N ILE A 54 3.78 -1.57 4.72
CA ILE A 54 2.77 -0.60 5.14
C ILE A 54 1.45 -1.35 5.33
N HIS A 55 0.97 -1.40 6.58
CA HIS A 55 -0.38 -1.85 6.91
C HIS A 55 -1.33 -0.66 6.88
N VAL A 56 -2.43 -0.78 6.16
CA VAL A 56 -3.39 0.31 5.95
C VAL A 56 -4.79 -0.14 6.31
N GLN A 57 -5.38 0.50 7.32
CA GLN A 57 -6.74 0.25 7.82
C GLN A 57 -7.72 1.36 7.40
N CYS A 58 -7.22 2.50 6.92
CA CYS A 58 -8.02 3.60 6.39
C CYS A 58 -8.18 3.48 4.85
N PRO A 59 -8.97 4.34 4.20
CA PRO A 59 -9.08 4.36 2.75
C PRO A 59 -7.76 4.57 2.04
N TRP A 60 -7.59 3.83 0.96
CA TRP A 60 -6.45 3.96 0.05
C TRP A 60 -6.88 3.69 -1.40
N ARG A 61 -6.09 4.16 -2.34
CA ARG A 61 -6.26 3.87 -3.76
C ARG A 61 -4.92 3.81 -4.48
N PHE A 62 -4.85 2.94 -5.46
CA PHE A 62 -3.74 2.84 -6.41
C PHE A 62 -4.18 3.44 -7.73
N ILE A 63 -3.38 4.37 -8.24
CA ILE A 63 -3.71 5.17 -9.43
C ILE A 63 -2.62 4.94 -10.47
N GLY A 64 -3.02 4.82 -11.73
CA GLY A 64 -2.12 4.80 -12.87
C GLY A 64 -2.72 5.54 -14.06
N ARG A 65 -1.92 6.34 -14.74
CA ARG A 65 -2.33 7.08 -15.94
C ARG A 65 -3.65 7.84 -15.74
N ASP A 66 -3.77 8.57 -14.64
CA ASP A 66 -4.93 9.43 -14.31
C ASP A 66 -6.25 8.70 -13.99
N MET A 67 -6.19 7.38 -13.76
CA MET A 67 -7.38 6.62 -13.34
C MET A 67 -7.10 5.80 -12.09
N VAL A 68 -8.12 5.58 -11.28
CA VAL A 68 -8.06 4.63 -10.17
C VAL A 68 -8.07 3.22 -10.75
N ILE A 69 -7.00 2.47 -10.49
CA ILE A 69 -6.87 1.07 -10.89
C ILE A 69 -7.58 0.18 -9.89
N VAL A 70 -7.33 0.44 -8.59
CA VAL A 70 -7.92 -0.31 -7.48
C VAL A 70 -7.95 0.57 -6.23
N GLY A 71 -8.92 0.36 -5.37
CA GLY A 71 -9.03 1.04 -4.07
C GLY A 71 -9.51 0.09 -2.98
N SER A 72 -9.40 0.54 -1.73
CA SER A 72 -9.81 -0.25 -0.55
C SER A 72 -11.27 -0.71 -0.61
N ARG A 73 -12.17 0.09 -1.21
CA ARG A 73 -13.58 -0.27 -1.34
C ARG A 73 -13.86 -1.37 -2.37
N ASP A 74 -12.92 -1.66 -3.28
CA ASP A 74 -13.03 -2.78 -4.20
C ASP A 74 -13.02 -4.14 -3.49
N MET A 75 -12.61 -4.19 -2.22
CA MET A 75 -12.75 -5.39 -1.38
C MET A 75 -14.20 -5.84 -1.21
N TYR A 76 -15.16 -4.92 -1.29
CA TYR A 76 -16.58 -5.21 -1.10
C TYR A 76 -17.36 -5.44 -2.41
N LEU A 77 -16.64 -5.50 -3.53
CA LEU A 77 -17.17 -5.83 -4.84
C LEU A 77 -16.64 -7.20 -5.30
N PRO A 78 -17.47 -8.02 -5.95
CA PRO A 78 -17.01 -9.30 -6.48
C PRO A 78 -15.92 -9.08 -7.56
N ALA A 79 -15.05 -10.06 -7.73
CA ALA A 79 -14.09 -10.09 -8.84
C ALA A 79 -14.80 -9.92 -10.19
N GLY A 80 -14.07 -9.44 -11.19
CA GLY A 80 -14.62 -9.08 -12.51
C GLY A 80 -15.22 -7.67 -12.55
N ASN A 81 -15.99 -7.38 -13.59
CA ASN A 81 -16.50 -6.04 -13.88
C ASN A 81 -17.95 -5.80 -13.44
N SER A 82 -18.61 -6.79 -12.85
CA SER A 82 -19.98 -6.64 -12.38
C SER A 82 -20.06 -5.78 -11.12
N LEU A 83 -21.02 -4.86 -11.08
CA LEU A 83 -21.37 -4.12 -9.86
C LEU A 83 -22.46 -4.83 -9.03
N LYS A 84 -23.01 -5.94 -9.56
CA LYS A 84 -24.02 -6.73 -8.84
C LYS A 84 -23.30 -7.63 -7.84
N VAL A 85 -23.62 -7.44 -6.56
CA VAL A 85 -23.10 -8.28 -5.47
C VAL A 85 -24.03 -9.49 -5.33
N PRO A 86 -23.54 -10.72 -5.56
CA PRO A 86 -24.37 -11.92 -5.35
C PRO A 86 -24.77 -12.08 -3.88
N PRO A 87 -25.94 -12.65 -3.58
CA PRO A 87 -26.39 -12.86 -2.19
C PRO A 87 -25.43 -13.68 -1.32
N VAL A 88 -24.67 -14.56 -1.92
CA VAL A 88 -23.68 -15.44 -1.25
C VAL A 88 -22.24 -14.93 -1.33
N PHE A 89 -22.04 -13.69 -1.80
CA PHE A 89 -20.69 -13.11 -1.89
C PHE A 89 -20.08 -12.93 -0.52
N ASN A 90 -18.91 -13.55 -0.34
CA ASN A 90 -18.08 -13.36 0.85
C ASN A 90 -16.77 -12.66 0.41
N TRP A 91 -16.69 -11.37 0.70
CA TRP A 91 -15.54 -10.53 0.35
C TRP A 91 -14.23 -10.95 1.01
N ASP A 92 -14.30 -11.65 2.14
CA ASP A 92 -13.11 -12.05 2.91
C ASP A 92 -12.44 -13.30 2.37
N VAL A 93 -13.09 -14.04 1.47
CA VAL A 93 -12.47 -15.17 0.76
C VAL A 93 -11.37 -14.64 -0.17
N PRO A 94 -10.10 -15.09 -0.03
CA PRO A 94 -9.00 -14.66 -0.88
C PRO A 94 -9.30 -14.85 -2.37
N GLY A 95 -9.10 -13.80 -3.15
CA GLY A 95 -9.34 -13.79 -4.59
C GLY A 95 -10.80 -13.64 -5.03
N ALA A 96 -11.77 -13.66 -4.11
CA ALA A 96 -13.18 -13.51 -4.45
C ALA A 96 -13.59 -12.06 -4.76
N ASN A 97 -12.86 -11.10 -4.25
CA ASN A 97 -13.16 -9.68 -4.40
C ASN A 97 -12.31 -9.01 -5.50
N ARG A 98 -12.79 -7.86 -5.96
CA ARG A 98 -12.15 -7.08 -7.02
C ARG A 98 -10.79 -6.53 -6.61
N CYS A 99 -10.60 -6.18 -5.35
CA CYS A 99 -9.31 -5.68 -4.86
C CYS A 99 -8.22 -6.73 -5.02
N ASP A 100 -8.46 -7.95 -4.57
CA ASP A 100 -7.52 -9.06 -4.68
C ASP A 100 -7.19 -9.36 -6.15
N GLU A 101 -8.21 -9.39 -7.01
CA GLU A 101 -8.05 -9.62 -8.45
C GLU A 101 -7.20 -8.54 -9.11
N ARG A 102 -7.53 -7.25 -8.88
CA ARG A 102 -6.84 -6.12 -9.49
C ARG A 102 -5.40 -5.98 -9.02
N MET A 103 -5.16 -6.15 -7.72
CA MET A 103 -3.80 -6.11 -7.18
C MET A 103 -2.95 -7.27 -7.71
N LYS A 104 -3.53 -8.47 -7.83
CA LYS A 104 -2.84 -9.62 -8.42
C LYS A 104 -2.50 -9.38 -9.90
N GLN A 105 -3.41 -8.80 -10.68
CA GLN A 105 -3.15 -8.45 -12.07
C GLN A 105 -2.06 -7.39 -12.19
N LEU A 106 -2.13 -6.33 -11.37
CA LEU A 106 -1.18 -5.22 -11.37
C LEU A 106 0.25 -5.70 -11.04
N LEU A 107 0.41 -6.45 -9.95
CA LEU A 107 1.72 -6.91 -9.48
C LEU A 107 2.22 -8.18 -10.20
N GLY A 108 1.34 -8.85 -10.94
CA GLY A 108 1.70 -10.00 -11.77
C GLY A 108 2.27 -9.63 -13.14
N ASP A 109 2.17 -8.36 -13.53
CA ASP A 109 2.81 -7.85 -14.74
C ASP A 109 4.31 -7.70 -14.50
N THR A 110 5.11 -8.56 -15.14
CA THR A 110 6.57 -8.60 -14.96
C THR A 110 7.30 -7.43 -15.61
N ASP A 111 6.63 -6.68 -16.49
CA ASP A 111 7.21 -5.54 -17.20
C ASP A 111 6.97 -4.23 -16.44
N SER A 112 6.03 -4.21 -15.50
CA SER A 112 5.74 -3.03 -14.67
C SER A 112 6.56 -3.04 -13.40
N HIS A 113 7.17 -1.88 -13.10
CA HIS A 113 7.98 -1.66 -11.92
C HIS A 113 7.44 -0.47 -11.12
N PHE A 114 7.15 -0.69 -9.85
CA PHE A 114 6.56 0.31 -8.97
C PHE A 114 7.61 0.86 -8.00
N VAL A 115 8.65 1.50 -8.56
CA VAL A 115 9.74 2.10 -7.76
C VAL A 115 9.27 3.42 -7.17
N ILE A 116 9.38 3.57 -5.86
CA ILE A 116 8.98 4.78 -5.13
C ILE A 116 9.99 5.90 -5.41
N GLU A 117 9.54 6.96 -6.07
CA GLU A 117 10.36 8.09 -6.50
C GLU A 117 10.14 9.34 -5.64
N GLN A 118 8.92 9.51 -5.10
CA GLN A 118 8.58 10.66 -4.27
C GLN A 118 7.60 10.27 -3.17
N ILE A 119 7.76 10.91 -2.02
CA ILE A 119 6.92 10.74 -0.83
C ILE A 119 6.41 12.11 -0.43
N GLU A 120 5.10 12.24 -0.31
CA GLU A 120 4.43 13.43 0.19
C GLU A 120 3.48 13.05 1.31
N ALA A 121 3.48 13.81 2.38
CA ALA A 121 2.50 13.69 3.45
C ALA A 121 1.81 15.01 3.72
N ASP A 122 0.68 14.98 4.40
CA ASP A 122 0.01 16.18 4.87
C ASP A 122 -0.05 16.25 6.41
N SER A 123 -0.74 17.27 6.93
CA SER A 123 -0.88 17.50 8.37
C SER A 123 -1.83 16.52 9.05
N THR A 124 -2.60 15.74 8.31
CA THR A 124 -3.54 14.73 8.82
C THR A 124 -2.95 13.33 8.85
N GLY A 125 -1.72 13.15 8.33
CA GLY A 125 -1.08 11.85 8.18
C GLY A 125 -1.47 11.10 6.90
N ALA A 126 -2.14 11.77 5.97
CA ALA A 126 -2.33 11.23 4.62
C ALA A 126 -0.99 11.17 3.88
N VAL A 127 -0.84 10.19 3.01
CA VAL A 127 0.39 9.90 2.28
C VAL A 127 0.12 9.68 0.81
N ARG A 128 1.02 10.22 -0.03
CA ARG A 128 1.13 9.89 -1.44
C ARG A 128 2.52 9.35 -1.71
N LEU A 129 2.60 8.12 -2.21
CA LEU A 129 3.80 7.52 -2.76
C LEU A 129 3.71 7.58 -4.29
N SER A 130 4.48 8.47 -4.91
CA SER A 130 4.59 8.53 -6.37
C SER A 130 5.65 7.53 -6.83
N MET A 131 5.32 6.75 -7.84
CA MET A 131 6.13 5.65 -8.33
C MET A 131 6.48 5.85 -9.80
N SER A 132 7.43 5.06 -10.28
CA SER A 132 7.81 5.02 -11.69
C SER A 132 6.59 4.87 -12.61
N GLU A 133 6.72 5.31 -13.85
CA GLU A 133 5.69 5.24 -14.90
C GLU A 133 4.38 5.99 -14.58
N GLY A 134 4.40 6.91 -13.61
CA GLY A 134 3.25 7.73 -13.22
C GLY A 134 2.23 7.01 -12.33
N TYR A 135 2.60 5.87 -11.76
CA TYR A 135 1.78 5.21 -10.73
C TYR A 135 1.90 5.93 -9.39
N ARG A 136 0.86 5.79 -8.56
CA ARG A 136 0.89 6.30 -7.18
C ARG A 136 -0.05 5.54 -6.26
N LEU A 137 0.38 5.36 -5.03
CA LEU A 137 -0.44 4.89 -3.92
C LEU A 137 -0.79 6.09 -3.05
N GLU A 138 -2.07 6.29 -2.80
CA GLU A 138 -2.59 7.31 -1.90
C GLU A 138 -3.30 6.64 -0.72
N ILE A 139 -2.94 7.07 0.50
CA ILE A 139 -3.48 6.59 1.78
C ILE A 139 -4.02 7.82 2.49
N PHE A 140 -5.28 7.79 2.93
CA PHE A 140 -5.88 8.97 3.53
C PHE A 140 -6.78 8.60 4.72
N PRO A 141 -6.37 8.99 5.94
CA PRO A 141 -7.21 8.94 7.11
C PRO A 141 -8.56 9.63 6.87
N ASP A 142 -9.67 8.98 7.21
CA ASP A 142 -11.03 9.47 6.96
C ASP A 142 -11.92 9.48 8.20
N THR A 143 -11.35 9.22 9.38
CA THR A 143 -12.05 9.28 10.66
C THR A 143 -11.28 10.10 11.69
N SER A 144 -11.99 10.75 12.59
CA SER A 144 -11.41 11.47 13.74
C SER A 144 -11.24 10.58 14.98
N ALA A 145 -11.58 9.28 14.88
CA ALA A 145 -11.41 8.36 15.98
C ALA A 145 -9.93 8.11 16.28
N GLU A 146 -9.61 7.93 17.56
CA GLU A 146 -8.27 7.55 18.02
C GLU A 146 -8.02 6.06 17.73
N THR A 147 -8.05 5.71 16.45
CA THR A 147 -7.78 4.36 15.95
C THR A 147 -6.64 4.42 14.96
N GLU A 148 -5.93 3.32 14.84
CA GLU A 148 -4.86 3.21 13.85
C GLU A 148 -5.41 3.34 12.43
N HIS A 149 -4.80 4.24 11.67
CA HIS A 149 -5.09 4.43 10.24
C HIS A 149 -4.13 3.63 9.38
N TRP A 150 -2.85 3.74 9.68
CA TRP A 150 -1.81 2.97 8.99
C TRP A 150 -0.52 2.92 9.81
N ARG A 151 0.33 1.94 9.49
CA ARG A 151 1.65 1.78 10.09
C ARG A 151 2.70 1.37 9.09
N LEU A 152 3.95 1.77 9.34
CA LEU A 152 5.13 1.24 8.69
C LEU A 152 5.82 0.25 9.63
N LEU A 153 6.17 -0.93 9.13
CA LEU A 153 6.83 -2.00 9.85
C LEU A 153 8.12 -2.41 9.14
N GLY A 154 9.10 -2.84 9.90
CA GLY A 154 10.30 -3.49 9.40
C GLY A 154 11.59 -2.72 9.66
N PRO A 155 12.74 -3.30 9.28
CA PRO A 155 14.06 -2.73 9.53
C PRO A 155 14.21 -1.34 8.91
N GLY A 156 14.60 -0.36 9.72
CA GLY A 156 14.76 1.03 9.29
C GLY A 156 13.51 1.90 9.45
N ALA A 157 12.34 1.33 9.79
CA ALA A 157 11.26 2.12 10.35
C ALA A 157 11.69 2.68 11.73
N PRO A 158 11.25 3.88 12.15
CA PRO A 158 11.50 4.36 13.49
C PRO A 158 11.06 3.32 14.54
N ARG A 159 12.00 2.86 15.38
CA ARG A 159 11.78 1.78 16.37
C ARG A 159 11.21 0.47 15.77
N ASP A 160 11.49 0.17 14.48
CA ASP A 160 10.92 -0.92 13.69
C ASP A 160 9.38 -0.87 13.53
N HIS A 161 8.75 0.22 13.98
CA HIS A 161 7.31 0.38 14.01
C HIS A 161 6.92 1.86 14.13
N PHE A 162 6.21 2.37 13.14
CA PHE A 162 5.74 3.76 13.10
C PHE A 162 4.24 3.78 12.81
N VAL A 163 3.43 4.35 13.69
CA VAL A 163 1.95 4.31 13.63
C VAL A 163 1.36 5.69 13.51
N VAL A 164 0.37 5.83 12.65
CA VAL A 164 -0.48 7.03 12.52
C VAL A 164 -1.90 6.67 12.95
N SER A 165 -2.36 7.33 14.02
CA SER A 165 -3.68 7.12 14.65
C SER A 165 -4.35 8.46 14.89
N GLY A 166 -5.58 8.68 14.40
CA GLY A 166 -6.40 9.85 14.74
C GLY A 166 -5.71 11.22 14.57
N GLY A 167 -4.78 11.36 13.62
CA GLY A 167 -3.97 12.57 13.45
C GLY A 167 -2.84 12.73 14.47
N ILE A 168 -2.52 11.64 15.20
CA ILE A 168 -1.41 11.53 16.14
C ILE A 168 -0.42 10.50 15.61
N ILE A 169 0.85 10.65 15.97
CA ILE A 169 1.87 9.63 15.74
C ILE A 169 2.18 9.00 17.08
N GLU A 170 2.01 7.69 17.16
CA GLU A 170 2.42 6.90 18.31
C GLU A 170 3.92 6.60 18.20
N ASP A 171 4.67 7.01 19.25
CA ASP A 171 6.12 6.79 19.35
C ASP A 171 6.43 5.55 20.21
#